data_63256a9554037e244d8817bf419e7fe7
#
_entry.id   63256a9554037e244d8817bf419e7fe7
#
_cell.length_a   1.000
_cell.length_b   1.000
_cell.length_c   1.000
_cell.angle_alpha   90.00
_cell.angle_beta   90.00
_cell.angle_gamma   90.00
#
_symmetry.space_group_name_H-M   'P 1'
#
loop_
_entity.id
_entity.type
_entity.pdbx_description
1 polymer ?
#
loop_
_entity_poly.entity_id
_entity_poly.type
_entity_poly.pdbx_seq_one_letter_code
_entity_poly.pdbx_strand_id
1 'polypeptide(L)' 'MRREDIINLHRNRKIDTVRIMPAPSKHKHWILFFEETEGRSYFLLNENGEVSLLPTTDSAIAELQDMGFKWAEIRF' A
#
# COMPACT_ATOMS: atom_id res chain seq x y z
N MET A 1 -5.65 4.05 -5.83
CA MET A 1 -5.97 2.80 -6.55
C MET A 1 -6.53 1.80 -5.57
N ARG A 2 -7.49 1.03 -5.99
CA ARG A 2 -8.13 0.06 -5.12
C ARG A 2 -7.32 -1.23 -5.02
N ARG A 3 -7.60 -2.00 -3.99
CA ARG A 3 -6.90 -3.23 -3.64
C ARG A 3 -6.76 -4.19 -4.82
N GLU A 4 -7.85 -4.44 -5.51
CA GLU A 4 -7.88 -5.38 -6.62
C GLU A 4 -6.99 -4.96 -7.80
N ASP A 5 -6.94 -3.66 -8.07
CA ASP A 5 -6.12 -3.12 -9.15
C ASP A 5 -4.63 -3.28 -8.82
N ILE A 6 -4.27 -3.05 -7.55
CA ILE A 6 -2.89 -3.23 -7.09
C ILE A 6 -2.50 -4.69 -7.15
N ILE A 7 -3.38 -5.60 -6.73
CA ILE A 7 -3.14 -7.04 -6.81
C ILE A 7 -2.88 -7.46 -8.26
N ASN A 8 -3.66 -6.95 -9.19
CA ASN A 8 -3.49 -7.26 -10.61
C ASN A 8 -2.15 -6.74 -11.15
N LEU A 9 -1.76 -5.52 -10.78
CA LEU A 9 -0.46 -4.99 -11.17
C LEU A 9 0.68 -5.84 -10.60
N HIS A 10 0.54 -6.28 -9.36
CA HIS A 10 1.55 -7.13 -8.72
C HIS A 10 1.68 -8.47 -9.42
N ARG A 11 0.56 -9.09 -9.77
CA ARG A 11 0.57 -10.36 -10.52
C ARG A 11 1.28 -10.23 -11.87
N ASN A 12 1.15 -9.07 -12.48
CA ASN A 12 1.77 -8.78 -13.78
C ASN A 12 3.19 -8.23 -13.65
N ARG A 13 3.76 -8.26 -12.44
CA ARG A 13 5.13 -7.82 -12.13
C ARG A 13 5.37 -6.36 -12.49
N LYS A 14 4.37 -5.53 -12.29
CA LYS A 14 4.44 -4.10 -12.59
C LYS A 14 4.68 -3.23 -11.38
N ILE A 15 4.68 -3.79 -10.18
CA ILE A 15 4.96 -3.05 -8.95
C ILE A 15 6.43 -3.21 -8.59
N ASP A 16 7.13 -2.08 -8.50
CA ASP A 16 8.55 -2.01 -8.22
C ASP A 16 8.84 -1.63 -6.77
N THR A 17 8.03 -0.75 -6.19
CA THR A 17 8.21 -0.26 -4.83
C THR A 17 6.94 -0.44 -4.03
N VAL A 18 7.10 -0.95 -2.81
CA VAL A 18 6.03 -1.06 -1.82
C VAL A 18 6.55 -0.43 -0.53
N ARG A 19 5.78 0.51 0.02
CA ARG A 19 6.23 1.24 1.20
C ARG A 19 5.10 1.45 2.19
N ILE A 20 5.40 1.23 3.47
CA ILE A 20 4.52 1.56 4.58
C ILE A 20 5.01 2.89 5.13
N MET A 21 4.13 3.89 5.16
CA MET A 21 4.47 5.26 5.55
C MET A 21 3.51 5.77 6.61
N PRO A 22 3.96 6.71 7.47
CA PRO A 22 3.03 7.37 8.38
C PRO A 22 1.96 8.14 7.59
N ALA A 23 0.72 8.05 8.06
CA ALA A 23 -0.38 8.80 7.45
C ALA A 23 -0.29 10.27 7.86
N PRO A 24 -0.18 11.20 6.92
CA PRO A 24 -0.12 12.63 7.28
C PRO A 24 -1.45 13.15 7.84
N SER A 25 -2.55 12.51 7.49
CA SER A 25 -3.89 12.95 7.89
C SER A 25 -4.33 12.44 9.26
N LYS A 26 -3.65 11.43 9.80
CA LYS A 26 -4.07 10.84 11.08
C LYS A 26 -2.88 10.31 11.87
N HIS A 27 -2.69 10.86 13.05
CA HIS A 27 -1.59 10.47 13.95
C HIS A 27 -1.63 8.98 14.29
N LYS A 28 -0.47 8.35 14.31
CA LYS A 28 -0.29 6.92 14.63
C LYS A 28 -1.00 5.97 13.67
N HIS A 29 -1.32 6.43 12.47
CA HIS A 29 -1.86 5.58 11.42
C HIS A 29 -0.88 5.50 10.27
N TRP A 30 -1.06 4.49 9.43
CA TRP A 30 -0.14 4.17 8.34
C TRP A 30 -0.90 4.08 7.02
N ILE A 31 -0.20 4.39 5.93
CA ILE A 31 -0.73 4.27 4.58
C ILE A 31 0.21 3.40 3.76
N LEU A 32 -0.33 2.79 2.72
CA LEU A 32 0.43 1.94 1.81
C LEU A 32 0.64 2.65 0.50
N PHE A 33 1.91 2.73 0.09
CA PHE A 33 2.35 3.38 -1.13
C PHE A 33 2.92 2.34 -2.09
N PHE A 34 2.54 2.44 -3.36
CA PHE A 34 2.99 1.54 -4.42
C PHE A 34 3.50 2.36 -5.59
N GLU A 35 4.57 1.90 -6.20
CA GLU A 35 5.12 2.54 -7.39
C GLU A 35 5.31 1.48 -8.47
N GLU A 36 4.84 1.79 -9.68
CA GLU A 36 5.03 0.93 -10.84
C GLU A 36 6.43 1.11 -11.42
N THR A 37 6.89 0.10 -12.15
CA THR A 37 8.17 0.13 -12.85
C THR A 37 8.26 1.30 -13.84
N GLU A 38 7.11 1.76 -14.35
CA GLU A 38 7.04 2.89 -15.27
C GLU A 38 6.99 4.26 -14.57
N GLY A 39 7.03 4.27 -13.25
CA GLY A 39 7.11 5.50 -12.46
C GLY A 39 5.81 6.04 -11.90
N ARG A 40 4.67 5.45 -12.25
CA ARG A 40 3.38 5.86 -11.67
C ARG A 40 3.31 5.39 -10.22
N SER A 41 2.71 6.19 -9.37
CA SER A 41 2.59 5.85 -7.95
C SER A 41 1.16 5.98 -7.46
N TYR A 42 0.81 5.20 -6.44
CA TYR A 42 -0.53 5.11 -5.91
C TYR A 42 -0.52 4.86 -4.42
N PHE A 43 -1.55 5.35 -3.73
CA PHE A 43 -1.86 4.91 -2.37
C PHE A 43 -2.99 3.90 -2.44
N LEU A 44 -3.03 2.97 -1.50
CA LEU A 44 -4.16 2.06 -1.36
C LEU A 44 -5.39 2.86 -0.93
N LEU A 45 -6.49 2.71 -1.66
CA LEU A 45 -7.76 3.36 -1.34
C LEU A 45 -8.72 2.35 -0.71
N ASN A 46 -9.56 2.84 0.20
CA ASN A 46 -10.63 2.04 0.79
C ASN A 46 -11.86 2.03 -0.13
N GLU A 47 -12.93 1.39 0.33
CA GLU A 47 -14.17 1.25 -0.45
C GLU A 47 -14.83 2.59 -0.77
N ASN A 48 -14.58 3.61 0.03
CA ASN A 48 -15.15 4.95 -0.17
C ASN A 48 -14.30 5.81 -1.11
N GLY A 49 -13.20 5.27 -1.64
CA GLY A 49 -12.30 6.02 -2.50
C GLY A 49 -11.33 6.93 -1.77
N GLU A 50 -11.22 6.79 -0.45
CA GLU A 50 -10.30 7.55 0.37
C GLU A 50 -9.04 6.71 0.65
N VAL A 51 -7.92 7.37 0.99
CA VAL A 51 -6.70 6.66 1.35
C VAL A 51 -6.97 5.77 2.57
N SER A 52 -6.64 4.49 2.44
CA SER A 52 -6.84 3.51 3.50
C SER A 52 -5.90 3.80 4.66
N LEU A 53 -6.44 3.95 5.87
CA LEU A 53 -5.68 4.22 7.07
C LEU A 53 -5.58 2.95 7.90
N LEU A 54 -4.35 2.54 8.20
CA LEU A 54 -4.10 1.31 8.95
C LEU A 54 -3.62 1.68 10.35
N PRO A 55 -4.19 1.11 11.40
CA PRO A 55 -3.90 1.56 12.78
C PRO A 55 -2.52 1.16 13.29
N THR A 56 -1.90 0.14 12.73
CA THR A 56 -0.59 -0.34 13.17
C THR A 56 0.27 -0.77 11.98
N THR A 57 1.58 -0.85 12.18
CA THR A 57 2.46 -1.42 11.16
C THR A 57 2.17 -2.91 10.95
N ASP A 58 1.78 -3.62 12.01
CA ASP A 58 1.41 -5.03 11.89
C ASP A 58 0.19 -5.22 10.99
N SER A 59 -0.82 -4.36 11.13
CA SER A 59 -2.00 -4.42 10.26
C SER A 59 -1.66 -4.06 8.82
N ALA A 60 -0.72 -3.14 8.60
CA ALA A 60 -0.22 -2.80 7.27
C ALA A 60 0.49 -3.98 6.63
N ILE A 61 1.35 -4.66 7.39
CA ILE A 61 2.06 -5.86 6.91
C ILE A 61 1.05 -6.97 6.57
N ALA A 62 0.08 -7.19 7.45
CA ALA A 62 -0.95 -8.21 7.23
C ALA A 62 -1.74 -7.94 5.94
N GLU A 63 -2.09 -6.67 5.70
CA GLU A 63 -2.79 -6.29 4.46
C GLU A 63 -1.93 -6.59 3.23
N LEU A 64 -0.65 -6.24 3.26
CA LEU A 64 0.26 -6.50 2.15
C LEU A 64 0.42 -8.00 1.90
N GLN A 65 0.57 -8.79 2.95
CA GLN A 65 0.67 -10.25 2.83
C GLN A 65 -0.58 -10.83 2.20
N ASP A 66 -1.74 -10.34 2.60
CA ASP A 66 -3.03 -10.78 2.06
C ASP A 66 -3.18 -10.43 0.58
N MET A 67 -2.56 -9.34 0.15
CA MET A 67 -2.52 -8.93 -1.25
C MET A 67 -1.48 -9.71 -2.07
N GLY A 68 -0.64 -10.51 -1.43
CA GLY A 68 0.36 -11.33 -2.10
C GLY A 68 1.78 -10.78 -2.08
N PHE A 69 2.01 -9.67 -1.39
CA PHE A 69 3.35 -9.09 -1.29
C PHE A 69 4.18 -9.81 -0.22
N LYS A 70 5.47 -9.93 -0.47
CA LYS A 70 6.42 -10.60 0.42
C LYS A 70 7.48 -9.66 0.98
N TRP A 71 7.41 -8.39 0.61
CA TRP A 71 8.39 -7.40 1.04
C TRP A 71 7.78 -6.01 1.02
N ALA A 72 8.34 -5.12 1.80
CA ALA A 72 7.99 -3.69 1.79
C ALA A 72 9.08 -2.93 2.55
N GLU A 73 9.24 -1.65 2.18
CA GLU A 73 9.99 -0.70 3.00
C GLU A 73 9.06 -0.12 4.06
N ILE A 74 9.61 0.20 5.22
CA ILE A 74 8.89 0.96 6.23
C ILE A 74 9.66 2.26 6.44
N ARG A 75 8.97 3.39 6.29
CA ARG A 75 9.53 4.72 6.56
C ARG A 75 8.71 5.43 7.62
N PHE A 76 9.38 6.07 8.54
CA PHE A 76 8.74 6.78 9.64
C PHE A 76 9.49 8.06 10.00
#